data_4239c6abafc38ebcd194587e1b4149d0
#
_entry.id   4239c6abafc38ebcd194587e1b4149d0
#
_cell.length_a   1.000
_cell.length_b   1.000
_cell.length_c   1.000
_cell.angle_alpha   90.00
_cell.angle_beta   90.00
_cell.angle_gamma   90.00
#
_symmetry.space_group_name_H-M   'P 1'
#
loop_
_entity.id
_entity.type
_entity.pdbx_description
1 polymer ?
#
loop_
_entity_poly.entity_id
_entity_poly.type
_entity_poly.pdbx_seq_one_letter_code
_entity_poly.pdbx_strand_id
1 'polypeptide(L)'
;PGVKMKFTLNWIKNYIDFDISPEELSDRLTMSGLEVEDVIYQGKGLENIVAAQITELSPHPNAEKLSLCKVTDGESDYDIVCGAENMKSGDKVVLAKIGAKLPPGPKFPDGLKIKKAKIRGEVSEGMLCAENELGLGEESDGIIILLESAKVGNTIVDELGLNDVVF
;
A
#
# COMPACT_ATOMS: atom_id res chain seq x y z
N PRO A 1 -2.08 -14.40 32.50
CA PRO A 1 -1.98 -13.78 31.17
C PRO A 1 -1.77 -14.87 30.13
N GLY A 2 -2.80 -15.09 29.29
CA GLY A 2 -2.71 -16.08 28.22
C GLY A 2 -1.68 -15.67 27.18
N VAL A 3 -1.01 -16.64 26.56
CA VAL A 3 -0.14 -16.41 25.42
C VAL A 3 -1.03 -16.08 24.23
N LYS A 4 -0.94 -14.84 23.72
CA LYS A 4 -1.61 -14.47 22.48
C LYS A 4 -0.80 -15.01 21.30
N MET A 5 -1.42 -15.84 20.49
CA MET A 5 -0.84 -16.39 19.27
C MET A 5 -1.47 -15.70 18.07
N LYS A 6 -0.66 -15.33 17.09
CA LYS A 6 -1.13 -14.82 15.80
C LYS A 6 -0.73 -15.79 14.68
N PHE A 7 -1.64 -16.06 13.77
CA PHE A 7 -1.37 -16.85 12.57
C PHE A 7 -2.20 -16.33 11.40
N THR A 8 -1.77 -16.65 10.18
CA THR A 8 -2.50 -16.23 8.99
C THR A 8 -3.27 -17.37 8.38
N LEU A 9 -4.32 -17.02 7.63
CA LEU A 9 -5.15 -17.97 6.89
C LEU A 9 -4.30 -18.79 5.91
N ASN A 10 -3.42 -18.12 5.16
CA ASN A 10 -2.56 -18.78 4.18
C ASN A 10 -1.55 -19.72 4.85
N TRP A 11 -1.06 -19.37 6.05
CA TRP A 11 -0.18 -20.25 6.79
C TRP A 11 -0.88 -21.55 7.19
N ILE A 12 -2.10 -21.48 7.73
CA ILE A 12 -2.83 -22.68 8.15
C ILE A 12 -3.25 -23.56 6.97
N LYS A 13 -3.54 -22.95 5.79
CA LYS A 13 -3.86 -23.67 4.55
C LYS A 13 -2.69 -24.50 4.00
N ASN A 14 -1.45 -24.26 4.43
CA ASN A 14 -0.32 -25.11 4.10
C ASN A 14 -0.37 -26.49 4.79
N TYR A 15 -1.18 -26.63 5.83
CA TYR A 15 -1.25 -27.85 6.65
C TYR A 15 -2.59 -28.55 6.53
N ILE A 16 -3.67 -27.81 6.22
CA ILE A 16 -5.04 -28.34 6.22
C ILE A 16 -5.80 -27.74 5.05
N ASP A 17 -6.38 -28.59 4.21
CA ASP A 17 -7.30 -28.15 3.16
C ASP A 17 -8.69 -27.91 3.74
N PHE A 18 -9.21 -26.71 3.52
CA PHE A 18 -10.58 -26.35 3.87
C PHE A 18 -11.07 -25.20 2.98
N ASP A 19 -12.38 -25.15 2.82
CA ASP A 19 -13.08 -24.13 2.03
C ASP A 19 -14.20 -23.51 2.87
N ILE A 20 -13.79 -22.76 3.90
CA ILE A 20 -14.69 -21.99 4.75
C ILE A 20 -14.22 -20.55 4.82
N SER A 21 -15.15 -19.63 5.12
CA SER A 21 -14.79 -18.21 5.26
C SER A 21 -13.94 -17.97 6.51
N PRO A 22 -13.17 -16.85 6.56
CA PRO A 22 -12.44 -16.45 7.76
C PRO A 22 -13.34 -16.31 9.00
N GLU A 23 -14.56 -15.81 8.82
CA GLU A 23 -15.54 -15.67 9.89
C GLU A 23 -15.97 -17.03 10.42
N GLU A 24 -16.29 -17.97 9.54
CA GLU A 24 -16.65 -19.33 9.94
C GLU A 24 -15.47 -20.05 10.62
N LEU A 25 -14.24 -19.83 10.16
CA LEU A 25 -13.06 -20.36 10.82
C LEU A 25 -12.90 -19.79 12.22
N SER A 26 -13.07 -18.48 12.39
CA SER A 26 -13.03 -17.80 13.69
C SER A 26 -14.04 -18.37 14.67
N ASP A 27 -15.28 -18.58 14.22
CA ASP A 27 -16.35 -19.16 15.03
C ASP A 27 -16.03 -20.61 15.46
N ARG A 28 -15.54 -21.44 14.54
CA ARG A 28 -15.16 -22.83 14.82
C ARG A 28 -13.98 -22.92 15.81
N LEU A 29 -12.99 -22.06 15.68
CA LEU A 29 -11.85 -21.99 16.61
C LEU A 29 -12.34 -21.62 18.00
N THR A 30 -13.15 -20.59 18.11
CA THR A 30 -13.73 -20.13 19.38
C THR A 30 -14.58 -21.21 20.05
N MET A 31 -15.44 -21.88 19.30
CA MET A 31 -16.24 -23.00 19.80
C MET A 31 -15.38 -24.20 20.22
N SER A 32 -14.19 -24.34 19.66
CA SER A 32 -13.23 -25.41 20.03
C SER A 32 -12.35 -25.05 21.24
N GLY A 33 -12.58 -23.88 21.84
CA GLY A 33 -11.83 -23.40 23.02
C GLY A 33 -10.61 -22.52 22.71
N LEU A 34 -10.43 -22.14 21.43
CA LEU A 34 -9.40 -21.18 20.99
C LEU A 34 -10.08 -19.85 20.69
N GLU A 35 -10.26 -19.02 21.71
CA GLU A 35 -10.91 -17.71 21.57
C GLU A 35 -10.18 -16.85 20.55
N VAL A 36 -10.86 -16.45 19.48
CA VAL A 36 -10.37 -15.51 18.48
C VAL A 36 -10.80 -14.10 18.91
N GLU A 37 -9.82 -13.29 19.30
CA GLU A 37 -10.09 -11.92 19.75
C GLU A 37 -10.31 -10.95 18.57
N ASP A 38 -9.64 -11.19 17.44
CA ASP A 38 -9.72 -10.29 16.28
C ASP A 38 -9.45 -11.04 14.97
N VAL A 39 -10.03 -10.54 13.89
CA VAL A 39 -9.83 -11.03 12.52
C VAL A 39 -9.41 -9.85 11.66
N ILE A 40 -8.14 -9.82 11.25
CA ILE A 40 -7.53 -8.67 10.55
C ILE A 40 -7.31 -9.03 9.08
N TYR A 41 -7.97 -8.31 8.19
CA TYR A 41 -7.75 -8.36 6.75
C TYR A 41 -6.60 -7.43 6.37
N GLN A 42 -5.44 -7.96 6.01
CA GLN A 42 -4.21 -7.19 5.81
C GLN A 42 -4.32 -6.11 4.72
N GLY A 43 -4.97 -6.40 3.62
CA GLY A 43 -5.10 -5.47 2.49
C GLY A 43 -6.30 -4.53 2.54
N LYS A 44 -7.08 -4.57 3.61
CA LYS A 44 -8.29 -3.74 3.72
C LYS A 44 -7.94 -2.25 3.79
N GLY A 45 -8.61 -1.47 2.95
CA GLY A 45 -8.44 0.00 2.92
C GLY A 45 -7.34 0.47 1.96
N LEU A 46 -6.69 -0.44 1.22
CA LEU A 46 -5.65 -0.08 0.24
C LEU A 46 -6.18 -0.08 -1.21
N GLU A 47 -7.47 0.18 -1.39
CA GLU A 47 -8.09 0.30 -2.72
C GLU A 47 -7.54 1.53 -3.48
N ASN A 48 -7.47 1.44 -4.80
CA ASN A 48 -6.90 2.48 -5.68
C ASN A 48 -5.42 2.79 -5.44
N ILE A 49 -4.69 1.86 -4.86
CA ILE A 49 -3.24 1.91 -4.70
C ILE A 49 -2.65 0.79 -5.56
N VAL A 50 -1.81 1.16 -6.51
CA VAL A 50 -1.31 0.26 -7.57
C VAL A 50 0.20 0.34 -7.72
N ALA A 51 0.79 -0.70 -8.31
CA ALA A 51 2.15 -0.64 -8.82
C ALA A 51 2.17 0.22 -10.10
N ALA A 52 3.11 1.11 -10.18
CA ALA A 52 3.29 2.01 -11.31
C ALA A 52 4.78 2.14 -11.66
N GLN A 53 5.09 2.73 -12.79
CA GLN A 53 6.47 2.95 -13.23
C GLN A 53 6.71 4.43 -13.51
N ILE A 54 7.82 4.95 -13.03
CA ILE A 54 8.29 6.30 -13.37
C ILE A 54 8.86 6.28 -14.78
N THR A 55 8.24 7.02 -15.68
CA THR A 55 8.69 7.15 -17.08
C THR A 55 9.60 8.34 -17.29
N GLU A 56 9.32 9.44 -16.60
CA GLU A 56 10.14 10.67 -16.64
C GLU A 56 10.28 11.24 -15.23
N LEU A 57 11.45 11.83 -14.96
CA LEU A 57 11.77 12.50 -13.71
C LEU A 57 12.52 13.78 -14.00
N SER A 58 12.04 14.90 -13.45
CA SER A 58 12.68 16.20 -13.58
C SER A 58 12.57 17.03 -12.30
N PRO A 59 13.49 17.98 -12.05
CA PRO A 59 13.39 18.88 -10.93
C PRO A 59 12.14 19.76 -11.02
N HIS A 60 11.55 20.06 -9.87
CA HIS A 60 10.45 21.03 -9.79
C HIS A 60 10.98 22.46 -10.07
N PRO A 61 10.31 23.25 -10.94
CA PRO A 61 10.81 24.57 -11.32
C PRO A 61 10.78 25.62 -10.19
N ASN A 62 9.92 25.42 -9.18
CA ASN A 62 9.68 26.38 -8.11
C ASN A 62 9.97 25.83 -6.71
N ALA A 63 10.56 24.63 -6.60
CA ALA A 63 10.86 24.01 -5.32
C ALA A 63 12.07 23.07 -5.42
N GLU A 64 13.16 23.42 -4.76
CA GLU A 64 14.44 22.69 -4.84
C GLU A 64 14.38 21.23 -4.34
N LYS A 65 13.48 20.96 -3.38
CA LYS A 65 13.34 19.64 -2.75
C LYS A 65 12.22 18.78 -3.37
N LEU A 66 11.62 19.24 -4.46
CA LEU A 66 10.55 18.50 -5.13
C LEU A 66 10.98 18.10 -6.54
N SER A 67 10.41 17.00 -7.00
CA SER A 67 10.56 16.48 -8.35
C SER A 67 9.22 16.35 -9.04
N LEU A 68 9.19 16.55 -10.35
CA LEU A 68 8.07 16.24 -11.22
C LEU A 68 8.29 14.85 -11.80
N CYS A 69 7.34 13.97 -11.57
CA CYS A 69 7.37 12.61 -12.08
C CYS A 69 6.23 12.39 -13.05
N LYS A 70 6.51 11.77 -14.20
CA LYS A 70 5.49 11.11 -15.00
C LYS A 70 5.48 9.64 -14.65
N VAL A 71 4.32 9.12 -14.32
CA VAL A 71 4.14 7.77 -13.81
C VAL A 71 3.02 7.09 -14.59
N THR A 72 3.24 5.87 -15.04
CA THR A 72 2.22 5.08 -15.73
C THR A 72 1.78 3.89 -14.87
N ASP A 73 0.47 3.58 -14.91
CA ASP A 73 -0.08 2.34 -14.36
C ASP A 73 -0.31 1.27 -15.45
N GLY A 74 0.17 1.54 -16.66
CA GLY A 74 -0.03 0.66 -17.83
C GLY A 74 -1.26 1.01 -18.67
N GLU A 75 -2.21 1.75 -18.13
CA GLU A 75 -3.42 2.20 -18.81
C GLU A 75 -3.45 3.72 -18.98
N SER A 76 -2.95 4.44 -18.00
CA SER A 76 -2.96 5.91 -17.95
C SER A 76 -1.64 6.44 -17.41
N ASP A 77 -1.36 7.68 -17.78
CA ASP A 77 -0.21 8.44 -17.27
C ASP A 77 -0.68 9.50 -16.27
N TYR A 78 0.15 9.72 -15.25
CA TYR A 78 -0.14 10.64 -14.15
C TYR A 78 1.04 11.58 -13.95
N ASP A 79 0.75 12.86 -13.76
CA ASP A 79 1.73 13.86 -13.31
C ASP A 79 1.72 13.89 -11.78
N ILE A 80 2.86 13.60 -11.18
CA ILE A 80 3.01 13.51 -9.71
C ILE A 80 4.13 14.42 -9.24
N VAL A 81 3.88 15.19 -8.20
CA VAL A 81 4.91 15.96 -7.48
C VAL A 81 5.33 15.15 -6.25
N CYS A 82 6.61 14.87 -6.13
CA CYS A 82 7.16 14.05 -5.05
C CYS A 82 8.43 14.67 -4.46
N GLY A 83 8.54 14.61 -3.13
CA GLY A 83 9.70 15.10 -2.38
C GLY A 83 10.73 14.03 -2.04
N ALA A 84 10.57 12.80 -2.50
CA ALA A 84 11.54 11.72 -2.24
C ALA A 84 12.78 11.89 -3.14
N GLU A 85 13.93 11.51 -2.60
CA GLU A 85 15.22 11.58 -3.30
C GLU A 85 15.73 10.20 -3.75
N ASN A 86 15.08 9.11 -3.33
CA ASN A 86 15.53 7.73 -3.59
C ASN A 86 15.01 7.14 -4.90
N MET A 87 14.33 7.91 -5.73
CA MET A 87 13.72 7.44 -6.98
C MET A 87 14.51 7.89 -8.22
N LYS A 88 14.39 7.13 -9.29
CA LYS A 88 14.92 7.44 -10.62
C LYS A 88 13.95 7.02 -11.71
N SER A 89 14.13 7.54 -12.92
CA SER A 89 13.38 7.11 -14.10
C SER A 89 13.56 5.60 -14.33
N GLY A 90 12.47 4.91 -14.61
CA GLY A 90 12.43 3.46 -14.78
C GLY A 90 12.08 2.67 -13.51
N ASP A 91 12.14 3.29 -12.33
CA ASP A 91 11.75 2.62 -11.08
C ASP A 91 10.27 2.27 -11.05
N LYS A 92 9.96 1.10 -10.51
CA LYS A 92 8.60 0.70 -10.17
C LYS A 92 8.29 1.12 -8.74
N VAL A 93 7.17 1.77 -8.56
CA VAL A 93 6.79 2.47 -7.32
C VAL A 93 5.34 2.18 -6.96
N VAL A 94 4.92 2.64 -5.80
CA VAL A 94 3.55 2.53 -5.32
C VAL A 94 2.83 3.85 -5.53
N LEU A 95 1.81 3.83 -6.38
CA LEU A 95 0.98 4.99 -6.71
C LEU A 95 -0.37 4.89 -6.01
N ALA A 96 -0.66 5.86 -5.15
CA ALA A 96 -2.02 6.11 -4.66
C ALA A 96 -2.73 7.04 -5.64
N LYS A 97 -3.72 6.50 -6.34
CA LYS A 97 -4.54 7.24 -7.31
C LYS A 97 -5.51 8.18 -6.60
N ILE A 98 -6.06 9.15 -7.33
CA ILE A 98 -7.15 9.99 -6.83
C ILE A 98 -8.30 9.11 -6.35
N GLY A 99 -8.79 9.37 -5.13
CA GLY A 99 -9.83 8.58 -4.47
C GLY A 99 -9.29 7.52 -3.51
N ALA A 100 -8.01 7.17 -3.58
CA ALA A 100 -7.38 6.31 -2.59
C ALA A 100 -7.43 6.93 -1.20
N LYS A 101 -7.50 6.09 -0.17
CA LYS A 101 -7.44 6.51 1.23
C LYS A 101 -6.24 5.86 1.87
N LEU A 102 -5.31 6.70 2.36
CA LEU A 102 -4.20 6.23 3.17
C LEU A 102 -4.67 5.99 4.60
N PRO A 103 -4.20 4.92 5.26
CA PRO A 103 -4.57 4.63 6.63
C PRO A 103 -4.04 5.69 7.61
N PRO A 104 -4.63 5.83 8.79
CA PRO A 104 -4.07 6.63 9.87
C PRO A 104 -2.64 6.19 10.21
N GLY A 105 -1.76 7.15 10.43
CA GLY A 105 -0.36 6.91 10.75
C GLY A 105 0.36 8.15 11.25
N PRO A 106 1.67 8.06 11.49
CA PRO A 106 2.45 9.17 12.07
C PRO A 106 2.38 10.47 11.28
N LYS A 107 2.35 10.37 9.95
CA LYS A 107 2.29 11.55 9.06
C LYS A 107 0.87 12.09 8.88
N PHE A 108 -0.11 11.21 8.88
CA PHE A 108 -1.54 11.52 8.70
C PHE A 108 -2.35 10.84 9.80
N PRO A 109 -2.51 11.46 10.99
CA PRO A 109 -3.17 10.84 12.14
C PRO A 109 -4.61 10.36 11.87
N ASP A 110 -5.33 11.04 10.98
CA ASP A 110 -6.70 10.71 10.58
C ASP A 110 -6.76 9.99 9.22
N GLY A 111 -5.61 9.57 8.68
CA GLY A 111 -5.50 9.12 7.32
C GLY A 111 -5.52 10.28 6.31
N LEU A 112 -5.40 9.95 5.04
CA LEU A 112 -5.42 10.93 3.95
C LEU A 112 -6.21 10.40 2.76
N LYS A 113 -7.20 11.16 2.31
CA LYS A 113 -7.85 10.92 1.02
C LYS A 113 -7.07 11.62 -0.09
N ILE A 114 -6.62 10.87 -1.07
CA ILE A 114 -5.87 11.40 -2.21
C ILE A 114 -6.81 12.15 -3.15
N LYS A 115 -6.44 13.40 -3.43
CA LYS A 115 -7.14 14.30 -4.34
C LYS A 115 -6.15 14.91 -5.32
N LYS A 116 -6.64 15.36 -6.46
CA LYS A 116 -5.87 16.22 -7.36
C LYS A 116 -5.47 17.49 -6.61
N ALA A 117 -4.20 17.80 -6.60
CA ALA A 117 -3.63 18.92 -5.88
C ALA A 117 -2.72 19.76 -6.77
N LYS A 118 -2.52 21.01 -6.41
CA LYS A 118 -1.55 21.89 -7.04
C LYS A 118 -0.46 22.22 -6.01
N ILE A 119 0.76 21.78 -6.27
CA ILE A 119 1.88 21.88 -5.35
C ILE A 119 2.93 22.82 -5.95
N ARG A 120 3.07 24.01 -5.37
CA ARG A 120 3.98 25.05 -5.87
C ARG A 120 3.78 25.40 -7.35
N GLY A 121 2.52 25.36 -7.82
CA GLY A 121 2.17 25.68 -9.19
C GLY A 121 2.05 24.48 -10.14
N GLU A 122 2.54 23.32 -9.76
CA GLU A 122 2.51 22.08 -10.56
C GLU A 122 1.40 21.13 -10.07
N VAL A 123 0.71 20.51 -11.02
CA VAL A 123 -0.40 19.58 -10.72
C VAL A 123 0.14 18.23 -10.29
N SER A 124 -0.44 17.66 -9.23
CA SER A 124 -0.22 16.28 -8.80
C SER A 124 -1.53 15.50 -8.81
N GLU A 125 -1.56 14.41 -9.57
CA GLU A 125 -2.75 13.57 -9.81
C GLU A 125 -2.71 12.26 -9.01
N GLY A 126 -2.06 12.29 -7.87
CA GLY A 126 -1.88 11.17 -6.97
C GLY A 126 -0.70 11.39 -6.05
N MET A 127 -0.27 10.32 -5.40
CA MET A 127 0.87 10.35 -4.49
C MET A 127 1.69 9.07 -4.61
N LEU A 128 3.01 9.21 -4.66
CA LEU A 128 3.93 8.08 -4.48
C LEU A 128 4.12 7.84 -2.99
N CYS A 129 3.98 6.59 -2.54
CA CYS A 129 3.85 6.25 -1.14
C CYS A 129 5.12 5.67 -0.54
N ALA A 130 5.38 6.04 0.72
CA ALA A 130 6.35 5.39 1.60
C ALA A 130 5.68 4.27 2.42
N GLU A 131 6.47 3.39 3.04
CA GLU A 131 5.95 2.26 3.83
C GLU A 131 5.07 2.71 5.00
N ASN A 132 5.51 3.71 5.74
CA ASN A 132 4.77 4.22 6.90
C ASN A 132 3.44 4.90 6.53
N GLU A 133 3.33 5.41 5.31
CA GLU A 133 2.09 6.02 4.80
C GLU A 133 1.01 5.00 4.49
N LEU A 134 1.40 3.75 4.22
CA LEU A 134 0.51 2.61 3.96
C LEU A 134 0.29 1.72 5.19
N GLY A 135 0.96 2.02 6.31
CA GLY A 135 0.91 1.17 7.51
C GLY A 135 1.63 -0.17 7.33
N LEU A 136 2.57 -0.27 6.38
CA LEU A 136 3.31 -1.50 6.06
C LEU A 136 4.67 -1.60 6.76
N GLY A 137 5.15 -0.52 7.35
CA GLY A 137 6.42 -0.43 8.02
C GLY A 137 6.62 0.91 8.72
N GLU A 138 7.78 1.11 9.30
CA GLU A 138 8.15 2.35 10.01
C GLU A 138 9.02 3.29 9.16
N GLU A 139 9.54 2.81 8.03
CA GLU A 139 10.39 3.61 7.17
C GLU A 139 9.65 4.78 6.53
N SER A 140 10.27 5.94 6.63
CA SER A 140 9.78 7.21 6.07
C SER A 140 10.79 7.91 5.16
N ASP A 141 12.00 7.36 5.05
CA ASP A 141 13.09 7.93 4.25
C ASP A 141 12.95 7.52 2.78
N GLY A 142 12.07 8.21 2.08
CA GLY A 142 11.80 7.96 0.67
C GLY A 142 10.51 7.17 0.44
N ILE A 143 10.27 6.89 -0.83
CA ILE A 143 9.13 6.09 -1.28
C ILE A 143 9.49 4.61 -1.42
N ILE A 144 8.48 3.75 -1.48
CA ILE A 144 8.67 2.32 -1.78
C ILE A 144 9.15 2.16 -3.23
N ILE A 145 10.29 1.50 -3.40
CA ILE A 145 10.78 1.06 -4.70
C ILE A 145 10.51 -0.44 -4.81
N LEU A 146 9.64 -0.83 -5.74
CA LEU A 146 9.29 -2.21 -5.99
C LEU A 146 10.39 -2.95 -6.77
N LEU A 147 10.37 -4.28 -6.71
CA LEU A 147 11.24 -5.12 -7.52
C LEU A 147 10.94 -4.93 -9.01
N GLU A 148 11.93 -5.15 -9.87
CA GLU A 148 11.75 -5.09 -11.33
C GLU A 148 10.70 -6.08 -11.85
N SER A 149 10.51 -7.18 -11.13
CA SER A 149 9.47 -8.19 -11.43
C SER A 149 8.05 -7.73 -11.11
N ALA A 150 7.86 -6.62 -10.43
CA ALA A 150 6.53 -6.07 -10.12
C ALA A 150 5.76 -5.78 -11.41
N LYS A 151 4.46 -6.11 -11.39
CA LYS A 151 3.58 -5.89 -12.55
C LYS A 151 2.94 -4.51 -12.44
N VAL A 152 3.29 -3.62 -13.34
CA VAL A 152 2.67 -2.29 -13.47
C VAL A 152 1.17 -2.43 -13.70
N GLY A 153 0.37 -1.70 -12.92
CA GLY A 153 -1.09 -1.78 -12.93
C GLY A 153 -1.71 -2.75 -11.92
N ASN A 154 -0.92 -3.66 -11.36
CA ASN A 154 -1.38 -4.56 -10.32
C ASN A 154 -1.77 -3.77 -9.06
N THR A 155 -2.80 -4.23 -8.33
CA THR A 155 -3.09 -3.65 -7.02
C THR A 155 -1.93 -3.91 -6.08
N ILE A 156 -1.67 -2.98 -5.16
CA ILE A 156 -0.58 -3.16 -4.20
C ILE A 156 -0.85 -4.33 -3.25
N VAL A 157 -2.11 -4.61 -2.99
CA VAL A 157 -2.55 -5.77 -2.20
C VAL A 157 -2.07 -7.07 -2.85
N ASP A 158 -2.27 -7.22 -4.17
CA ASP A 158 -1.83 -8.40 -4.92
C ASP A 158 -0.30 -8.42 -5.07
N GLU A 159 0.31 -7.28 -5.37
CA GLU A 159 1.75 -7.20 -5.60
C GLU A 159 2.59 -7.51 -4.37
N LEU A 160 2.14 -7.08 -3.19
CA LEU A 160 2.81 -7.34 -1.90
C LEU A 160 2.27 -8.57 -1.16
N GLY A 161 1.33 -9.31 -1.74
CA GLY A 161 0.75 -10.49 -1.11
C GLY A 161 -0.05 -10.18 0.16
N LEU A 162 -0.72 -9.03 0.22
CA LEU A 162 -1.52 -8.59 1.37
C LEU A 162 -2.95 -9.16 1.36
N ASN A 163 -3.22 -10.21 0.60
CA ASN A 163 -4.52 -10.89 0.53
C ASN A 163 -4.71 -11.92 1.66
N ASP A 164 -4.07 -11.72 2.79
CA ASP A 164 -4.12 -12.66 3.90
C ASP A 164 -4.98 -12.13 5.05
N VAL A 165 -5.42 -13.04 5.89
CA VAL A 165 -6.22 -12.75 7.07
C VAL A 165 -5.47 -13.24 8.30
N VAL A 166 -5.33 -12.38 9.30
CA VAL A 166 -4.68 -12.70 10.59
C VAL A 166 -5.74 -12.93 11.66
N PHE A 167 -5.56 -14.00 12.40
CA PHE A 167 -6.36 -14.37 13.55
C PHE A 167 -5.59 -14.18 14.85
#